data_30962804886dd4cc68b30c559d539f07
#
_entry.id   30962804886dd4cc68b30c559d539f07
#
_cell.length_a   1.000
_cell.length_b   1.000
_cell.length_c   1.000
_cell.angle_alpha   90.00
_cell.angle_beta   90.00
_cell.angle_gamma   90.00
#
_symmetry.space_group_name_H-M   'P 1'
#
loop_
_entity.id
_entity.type
_entity.pdbx_description
1 polymer ?
#
loop_
_entity_poly.entity_id
_entity_poly.type
_entity_poly.pdbx_seq_one_letter_code
_entity_poly.pdbx_strand_id
1 'polypeptide(L)'
;MILYFLLSSVPAIEYFIVCKVLNYNIGFSNEYILLLLLLLLVLLSISFALFISSIIKSKMLFSLIMSAFTVPVFMISGAYWPFEMMNSTLQKIGNALPIRWIYIVIEKLQGGATLLSVAPLIGSLVMLIIVFILLSVFFARNKI
;
A
#
# COMPACT_ATOMS: atom_id res chain seq x y z
N MET A 1 8.59 -4.89 -14.40
CA MET A 1 7.61 -4.13 -13.61
C MET A 1 6.17 -4.51 -13.96
N ILE A 2 5.76 -4.43 -15.23
CA ILE A 2 4.38 -4.75 -15.67
C ILE A 2 3.95 -6.16 -15.27
N LEU A 3 4.77 -7.19 -15.51
CA LEU A 3 4.47 -8.57 -15.15
C LEU A 3 4.25 -8.76 -13.64
N TYR A 4 5.12 -8.16 -12.82
CA TYR A 4 4.97 -8.21 -11.36
C TYR A 4 3.70 -7.52 -10.88
N PHE A 5 3.34 -6.40 -11.50
CA PHE A 5 2.09 -5.71 -11.20
C PHE A 5 0.88 -6.58 -11.54
N LEU A 6 0.86 -7.21 -12.72
CA LEU A 6 -0.23 -8.10 -13.14
C LEU A 6 -0.38 -9.29 -12.18
N LEU A 7 0.71 -9.96 -11.82
CA LEU A 7 0.68 -11.08 -10.87
C LEU A 7 0.23 -10.65 -9.47
N SER A 8 0.72 -9.52 -8.97
CA SER A 8 0.39 -9.03 -7.63
C SER A 8 -1.01 -8.40 -7.55
N SER A 9 -1.62 -8.03 -8.67
CA SER A 9 -3.00 -7.51 -8.69
C SER A 9 -4.05 -8.62 -8.63
N VAL A 10 -3.69 -9.88 -8.93
CA VAL A 10 -4.63 -11.02 -8.92
C VAL A 10 -5.37 -11.15 -7.58
N PRO A 11 -4.72 -11.19 -6.40
CA PRO A 11 -5.43 -11.28 -5.12
C PRO A 11 -6.37 -10.10 -4.85
N ALA A 12 -6.01 -8.89 -5.30
CA ALA A 12 -6.86 -7.72 -5.15
C ALA A 12 -8.13 -7.83 -5.99
N ILE A 13 -8.00 -8.34 -7.20
CA ILE A 13 -9.12 -8.58 -8.11
C ILE A 13 -9.99 -9.74 -7.58
N GLU A 14 -9.39 -10.83 -7.12
CA GLU A 14 -10.10 -11.96 -6.50
C GLU A 14 -10.92 -11.50 -5.29
N TYR A 15 -10.31 -10.73 -4.38
CA TYR A 15 -11.02 -10.18 -3.22
C TYR A 15 -12.23 -9.33 -3.64
N PHE A 16 -12.06 -8.47 -4.65
CA PHE A 16 -13.13 -7.63 -5.17
C PHE A 16 -14.26 -8.47 -5.76
N ILE A 17 -13.95 -9.52 -6.55
CA ILE A 17 -14.93 -10.43 -7.14
C ILE A 17 -15.69 -11.17 -6.05
N VAL A 18 -14.99 -11.71 -5.05
CA VAL A 18 -15.61 -12.43 -3.93
C VAL A 18 -16.57 -11.52 -3.16
N CYS A 19 -16.18 -10.31 -2.83
CA CYS A 19 -17.06 -9.35 -2.16
C CYS A 19 -18.32 -9.07 -2.98
N LYS A 20 -18.18 -8.95 -4.30
CA LYS A 20 -19.30 -8.69 -5.19
C LYS A 20 -20.23 -9.88 -5.35
N VAL A 21 -19.69 -11.10 -5.47
CA VAL A 21 -20.47 -12.34 -5.59
C VAL A 21 -21.25 -12.63 -4.30
N LEU A 22 -20.66 -12.37 -3.15
CA LEU A 22 -21.28 -12.56 -1.84
C LEU A 22 -22.23 -11.42 -1.44
N ASN A 23 -22.41 -10.39 -2.29
CA ASN A 23 -23.17 -9.17 -1.96
C ASN A 23 -22.75 -8.56 -0.61
N TYR A 24 -21.45 -8.65 -0.28
CA TYR A 24 -20.92 -8.11 0.96
C TYR A 24 -20.88 -6.57 0.88
N ASN A 25 -21.66 -5.94 1.75
CA ASN A 25 -21.68 -4.48 1.82
C ASN A 25 -20.37 -3.97 2.43
N ILE A 26 -19.49 -3.47 1.58
CA ILE A 26 -18.14 -3.00 1.97
C ILE A 26 -18.19 -1.56 2.55
N GLY A 27 -19.38 -0.93 2.60
CA GLY A 27 -19.54 0.43 3.13
C GLY A 27 -19.06 1.54 2.18
N PHE A 28 -18.81 1.22 0.89
CA PHE A 28 -18.47 2.22 -0.12
C PHE A 28 -19.68 2.60 -0.96
N SER A 29 -19.82 3.90 -1.23
CA SER A 29 -20.83 4.40 -2.19
C SER A 29 -20.60 3.88 -3.61
N ASN A 30 -19.35 3.55 -3.94
CA ASN A 30 -18.94 2.96 -5.20
C ASN A 30 -17.86 1.90 -4.95
N GLU A 31 -18.19 0.65 -5.20
CA GLU A 31 -17.32 -0.51 -4.96
C GLU A 31 -16.01 -0.46 -5.77
N TYR A 32 -16.03 0.18 -6.95
CA TYR A 32 -14.82 0.31 -7.79
C TYR A 32 -13.73 1.17 -7.14
N ILE A 33 -14.09 2.05 -6.20
CA ILE A 33 -13.12 2.83 -5.44
C ILE A 33 -12.23 1.91 -4.60
N LEU A 34 -12.80 0.89 -3.97
CA LEU A 34 -12.02 -0.09 -3.21
C LEU A 34 -11.02 -0.81 -4.12
N LEU A 35 -11.44 -1.28 -5.29
CA LEU A 35 -10.53 -1.92 -6.24
C LEU A 35 -9.38 -0.99 -6.63
N LEU A 36 -9.68 0.27 -6.90
CA LEU A 36 -8.66 1.27 -7.24
C LEU A 36 -7.66 1.49 -6.09
N LEU A 37 -8.13 1.54 -4.84
CA LEU A 37 -7.26 1.67 -3.67
C LEU A 37 -6.39 0.43 -3.44
N LEU A 38 -6.94 -0.77 -3.66
CA LEU A 38 -6.17 -2.01 -3.59
C LEU A 38 -5.08 -2.06 -4.67
N LEU A 39 -5.37 -1.64 -5.89
CA LEU A 39 -4.38 -1.53 -6.96
C LEU A 39 -3.30 -0.48 -6.65
N LEU A 40 -3.68 0.62 -6.02
CA LEU A 40 -2.73 1.63 -5.55
C LEU A 40 -1.80 1.06 -4.46
N LEU A 41 -2.33 0.25 -3.54
CA LEU A 41 -1.53 -0.46 -2.53
C LEU A 41 -0.52 -1.42 -3.18
N VAL A 42 -0.95 -2.16 -4.19
CA VAL A 42 -0.06 -3.05 -4.96
C VAL A 42 1.06 -2.26 -5.65
N LEU A 43 0.73 -1.14 -6.29
CA LEU A 43 1.73 -0.26 -6.93
C LEU A 43 2.73 0.30 -5.93
N LEU A 44 2.26 0.75 -4.76
CA LEU A 44 3.11 1.24 -3.68
C LEU A 44 4.09 0.15 -3.21
N SER A 45 3.58 -1.05 -2.98
CA SER A 45 4.39 -2.18 -2.52
C SER A 45 5.46 -2.58 -3.54
N ILE A 46 5.11 -2.64 -4.83
CA ILE A 46 6.05 -2.97 -5.89
C ILE A 46 7.11 -1.88 -6.05
N SER A 47 6.72 -0.61 -6.05
CA SER A 47 7.66 0.50 -6.20
C SER A 47 8.67 0.55 -5.06
N PHE A 48 8.21 0.30 -3.83
CA PHE A 48 9.07 0.17 -2.66
C PHE A 48 10.02 -1.04 -2.76
N ALA A 49 9.51 -2.22 -3.14
CA ALA A 49 10.32 -3.42 -3.33
C ALA A 49 11.40 -3.22 -4.42
N LEU A 50 11.07 -2.57 -5.53
CA LEU A 50 12.04 -2.22 -6.58
C LEU A 50 13.12 -1.27 -6.07
N PHE A 51 12.74 -0.26 -5.29
CA PHE A 51 13.68 0.67 -4.68
C PHE A 51 14.66 -0.08 -3.75
N ILE A 52 14.17 -0.90 -2.83
CA ILE A 52 15.02 -1.69 -1.92
C ILE A 52 15.90 -2.67 -2.70
N SER A 53 15.36 -3.36 -3.70
CA SER A 53 16.11 -4.26 -4.57
C SER A 53 17.21 -3.54 -5.37
N SER A 54 17.03 -2.27 -5.69
CA SER A 54 18.05 -1.47 -6.37
C SER A 54 19.25 -1.16 -5.48
N ILE A 55 19.09 -1.14 -4.16
CA ILE A 55 20.15 -0.87 -3.18
C ILE A 55 20.84 -2.17 -2.77
N ILE A 56 20.08 -3.23 -2.49
CA ILE A 56 20.57 -4.50 -1.98
C ILE A 56 21.01 -5.41 -3.12
N LYS A 57 22.27 -5.87 -3.11
CA LYS A 57 22.82 -6.78 -4.13
C LYS A 57 22.47 -8.25 -3.86
N SER A 58 22.37 -8.64 -2.60
CA SER A 58 22.12 -10.02 -2.20
C SER A 58 20.63 -10.33 -2.18
N LYS A 59 20.20 -11.33 -2.97
CA LYS A 59 18.81 -11.81 -2.98
C LYS A 59 18.37 -12.32 -1.61
N MET A 60 19.26 -12.97 -0.87
CA MET A 60 18.97 -13.49 0.46
C MET A 60 18.73 -12.35 1.46
N LEU A 61 19.59 -11.32 1.49
CA LEU A 61 19.41 -10.15 2.35
C LEU A 61 18.12 -9.39 2.00
N PHE A 62 17.83 -9.23 0.72
CA PHE A 62 16.57 -8.62 0.28
C PHE A 62 15.36 -9.38 0.84
N SER A 63 15.32 -10.70 0.68
CA SER A 63 14.22 -11.54 1.18
C SER A 63 14.07 -11.44 2.69
N LEU A 64 15.17 -11.51 3.45
CA LEU A 64 15.17 -11.38 4.91
C LEU A 64 14.63 -10.03 5.37
N ILE A 65 15.10 -8.93 4.76
CA ILE A 65 14.65 -7.59 5.10
C ILE A 65 13.17 -7.42 4.79
N MET A 66 12.73 -7.81 3.59
CA MET A 66 11.32 -7.68 3.21
C MET A 66 10.41 -8.50 4.12
N SER A 67 10.79 -9.74 4.46
CA SER A 67 10.01 -10.57 5.37
C SER A 67 9.96 -9.99 6.79
N ALA A 68 11.09 -9.50 7.30
CA ALA A 68 11.16 -8.90 8.64
C ALA A 68 10.35 -7.60 8.76
N PHE A 69 10.26 -6.81 7.68
CA PHE A 69 9.54 -5.53 7.68
C PHE A 69 8.04 -5.67 7.40
N THR A 70 7.64 -6.64 6.57
CA THR A 70 6.25 -6.75 6.09
C THR A 70 5.27 -6.88 7.25
N VAL A 71 5.46 -7.85 8.13
CA VAL A 71 4.51 -8.10 9.24
C VAL A 71 4.41 -6.92 10.21
N PRO A 72 5.51 -6.37 10.77
CA PRO A 72 5.44 -5.21 11.66
C PRO A 72 4.81 -3.98 11.00
N VAL A 73 5.12 -3.70 9.74
CA VAL A 73 4.57 -2.55 9.01
C VAL A 73 3.05 -2.67 8.85
N PHE A 74 2.54 -3.85 8.47
CA PHE A 74 1.10 -4.08 8.37
C PHE A 74 0.43 -4.05 9.75
N MET A 75 1.06 -4.57 10.79
CA MET A 75 0.52 -4.48 12.16
C MET A 75 0.37 -3.02 12.61
N ILE A 76 1.42 -2.21 12.44
CA ILE A 76 1.43 -0.80 12.89
C ILE A 76 0.55 0.09 11.98
N SER A 77 0.29 -0.31 10.74
CA SER A 77 -0.59 0.44 9.83
C SER A 77 -2.08 0.36 10.16
N GLY A 78 -2.48 -0.56 11.06
CA GLY A 78 -3.88 -0.77 11.41
C GLY A 78 -4.58 -1.87 10.60
N ALA A 79 -3.81 -2.68 9.81
CA ALA A 79 -4.38 -3.76 9.03
C ALA A 79 -4.90 -4.93 9.86
N TYR A 80 -4.23 -5.23 10.98
CA TYR A 80 -4.56 -6.37 11.86
C TYR A 80 -5.30 -5.98 13.14
N TRP A 81 -5.10 -4.74 13.59
CA TRP A 81 -5.67 -4.24 14.84
C TRP A 81 -6.30 -2.87 14.62
N PRO A 82 -7.38 -2.54 15.34
CA PRO A 82 -7.90 -1.19 15.33
C PRO A 82 -6.81 -0.21 15.76
N PHE A 83 -6.54 0.78 14.91
CA PHE A 83 -5.42 1.71 15.10
C PHE A 83 -5.53 2.52 16.41
N GLU A 84 -6.77 2.80 16.83
CA GLU A 84 -7.09 3.53 18.06
C GLU A 84 -6.69 2.78 19.34
N MET A 85 -6.57 1.45 19.28
CA MET A 85 -6.16 0.63 20.43
C MET A 85 -4.64 0.61 20.64
N MET A 86 -3.88 1.15 19.69
CA MET A 86 -2.42 1.24 19.80
C MET A 86 -2.01 2.37 20.73
N ASN A 87 -0.85 2.22 21.40
CA ASN A 87 -0.29 3.30 22.19
C ASN A 87 0.12 4.50 21.29
N SER A 88 0.23 5.68 21.89
CA SER A 88 0.52 6.94 21.17
C SER A 88 1.82 6.91 20.36
N THR A 89 2.82 6.16 20.82
CA THR A 89 4.10 6.02 20.13
C THR A 89 3.95 5.21 18.84
N LEU A 90 3.24 4.06 18.90
CA LEU A 90 2.97 3.25 17.71
C LEU A 90 2.07 3.98 16.71
N GLN A 91 1.09 4.76 17.20
CA GLN A 91 0.26 5.59 16.33
C GLN A 91 1.07 6.65 15.58
N LYS A 92 2.05 7.29 16.23
CA LYS A 92 2.94 8.25 15.55
C LYS A 92 3.78 7.58 14.48
N ILE A 93 4.34 6.41 14.77
CA ILE A 93 5.11 5.62 13.79
C ILE A 93 4.19 5.17 12.64
N GLY A 94 3.00 4.65 12.96
CA GLY A 94 2.03 4.22 11.97
C GLY A 94 1.63 5.33 11.02
N ASN A 95 1.33 6.52 11.53
CA ASN A 95 0.96 7.67 10.71
C ASN A 95 2.08 8.16 9.75
N ALA A 96 3.34 7.83 10.05
CA ALA A 96 4.45 8.10 9.14
C ALA A 96 4.56 7.05 8.01
N LEU A 97 3.89 5.90 8.13
CA LEU A 97 3.96 4.83 7.14
C LEU A 97 3.00 5.11 5.97
N PRO A 98 3.48 5.04 4.72
CA PRO A 98 2.62 5.27 3.54
C PRO A 98 1.45 4.27 3.42
N ILE A 99 1.65 3.04 3.90
CA ILE A 99 0.58 2.03 3.95
C ILE A 99 -0.59 2.51 4.80
N ARG A 100 -0.34 3.16 5.95
CA ARG A 100 -1.39 3.73 6.81
C ARG A 100 -2.24 4.76 6.09
N TRP A 101 -1.67 5.56 5.19
CA TRP A 101 -2.43 6.57 4.44
C TRP A 101 -3.51 5.95 3.55
N ILE A 102 -3.27 4.76 3.00
CA ILE A 102 -4.30 4.01 2.27
C ILE A 102 -5.44 3.58 3.21
N TYR A 103 -5.11 3.07 4.40
CA TYR A 103 -6.14 2.72 5.40
C TYR A 103 -6.93 3.94 5.85
N ILE A 104 -6.30 5.09 6.08
CA ILE A 104 -6.98 6.34 6.40
C ILE A 104 -7.96 6.74 5.28
N VAL A 105 -7.57 6.59 4.02
CA VAL A 105 -8.46 6.86 2.88
C VAL A 105 -9.65 5.91 2.90
N ILE A 106 -9.43 4.62 3.13
CA ILE A 106 -10.50 3.61 3.23
C ILE A 106 -11.44 3.95 4.38
N GLU A 107 -10.94 4.18 5.59
CA GLU A 107 -11.71 4.52 6.79
C GLU A 107 -12.58 5.78 6.58
N LYS A 108 -12.01 6.84 6.00
CA LYS A 108 -12.74 8.07 5.70
C LYS A 108 -13.85 7.86 4.69
N LEU A 109 -13.58 7.12 3.61
CA LEU A 109 -14.58 6.86 2.58
C LEU A 109 -15.71 5.97 3.07
N GLN A 110 -15.41 4.97 3.91
CA GLN A 110 -16.42 4.16 4.58
C GLN A 110 -17.27 4.99 5.56
N GLY A 111 -16.67 5.98 6.20
CA GLY A 111 -17.36 6.97 7.06
C GLY A 111 -18.18 8.02 6.29
N GLY A 112 -18.32 7.88 4.96
CA GLY A 112 -19.13 8.80 4.12
C GLY A 112 -18.40 10.06 3.65
N ALA A 113 -17.08 10.15 3.81
CA ALA A 113 -16.31 11.28 3.29
C ALA A 113 -16.32 11.29 1.76
N THR A 114 -16.23 12.46 1.17
CA THR A 114 -16.17 12.64 -0.28
C THR A 114 -14.77 12.33 -0.82
N LEU A 115 -14.68 11.86 -2.07
CA LEU A 115 -13.39 11.63 -2.75
C LEU A 115 -12.49 12.88 -2.74
N LEU A 116 -13.09 14.05 -2.83
CA LEU A 116 -12.36 15.33 -2.83
C LEU A 116 -11.62 15.56 -1.49
N SER A 117 -12.20 15.15 -0.37
CA SER A 117 -11.58 15.28 0.96
C SER A 117 -10.37 14.39 1.18
N VAL A 118 -10.26 13.27 0.47
CA VAL A 118 -9.14 12.33 0.54
C VAL A 118 -8.15 12.49 -0.62
N ALA A 119 -8.47 13.31 -1.62
CA ALA A 119 -7.63 13.56 -2.79
C ALA A 119 -6.18 13.97 -2.44
N PRO A 120 -5.90 14.81 -1.43
CA PRO A 120 -4.54 15.15 -1.04
C PRO A 120 -3.71 13.92 -0.58
N LEU A 121 -4.35 12.99 0.16
CA LEU A 121 -3.68 11.76 0.60
C LEU A 121 -3.39 10.83 -0.58
N ILE A 122 -4.33 10.69 -1.50
CA ILE A 122 -4.13 9.90 -2.73
C ILE A 122 -3.02 10.52 -3.56
N GLY A 123 -3.01 11.83 -3.72
CA GLY A 123 -1.96 12.56 -4.43
C GLY A 123 -0.57 12.35 -3.82
N SER A 124 -0.45 12.40 -2.49
CA SER A 124 0.82 12.13 -1.80
C SER A 124 1.29 10.69 -1.98
N LEU A 125 0.38 9.71 -2.00
CA LEU A 125 0.72 8.31 -2.29
C LEU A 125 1.24 8.12 -3.71
N VAL A 126 0.58 8.71 -4.70
CA VAL A 126 1.01 8.67 -6.10
C VAL A 126 2.38 9.31 -6.26
N MET A 127 2.60 10.48 -5.65
CA MET A 127 3.89 11.15 -5.65
C MET A 127 5.00 10.26 -5.05
N LEU A 128 4.71 9.58 -3.94
CA LEU A 128 5.67 8.69 -3.29
C LEU A 128 6.02 7.47 -4.19
N ILE A 129 5.03 6.89 -4.87
CA ILE A 129 5.24 5.81 -5.84
C ILE A 129 6.20 6.27 -6.95
N ILE A 130 5.97 7.46 -7.51
CA ILE A 130 6.84 8.05 -8.54
C ILE A 130 8.25 8.24 -8.00
N VAL A 131 8.41 8.76 -6.79
CA VAL A 131 9.72 8.95 -6.16
C VAL A 131 10.45 7.62 -5.99
N PHE A 132 9.79 6.56 -5.52
CA PHE A 132 10.42 5.25 -5.39
C PHE A 132 10.85 4.66 -6.73
N ILE A 133 10.05 4.84 -7.79
CA ILE A 133 10.41 4.39 -9.14
C ILE A 133 11.62 5.15 -9.66
N LEU A 134 11.65 6.48 -9.52
CA LEU A 134 12.77 7.31 -9.96
C LEU A 134 14.06 6.96 -9.21
N LEU A 135 13.99 6.80 -7.89
CA LEU A 135 15.13 6.37 -7.08
C LEU A 135 15.61 4.97 -7.48
N SER A 136 14.69 4.04 -7.72
CA SER A 136 15.03 2.70 -8.21
C SER A 136 15.82 2.74 -9.52
N VAL A 137 15.39 3.54 -10.48
CA VAL A 137 16.09 3.73 -11.77
C VAL A 137 17.45 4.38 -11.57
N PHE A 138 17.52 5.42 -10.74
CA PHE A 138 18.76 6.12 -10.44
C PHE A 138 19.82 5.19 -9.84
N PHE A 139 19.46 4.43 -8.79
CA PHE A 139 20.39 3.49 -8.17
C PHE A 139 20.74 2.29 -9.07
N ALA A 140 19.80 1.83 -9.90
CA ALA A 140 20.08 0.76 -10.84
C ALA A 140 21.11 1.18 -11.93
N ARG A 141 21.03 2.43 -12.40
CA ARG A 141 21.99 2.97 -13.40
C ARG A 141 23.38 3.16 -12.84
N ASN A 142 23.51 3.55 -11.58
CA ASN A 142 24.83 3.78 -10.95
C ASN A 142 25.53 2.48 -10.49
N LYS A 143 24.90 1.32 -10.72
CA LYS A 143 25.50 -0.01 -10.44
C LYS A 143 26.23 -0.63 -11.64
N ILE A 144 26.14 -0.01 -12.82
CA ILE A 144 26.90 -0.38 -14.02
C ILE A 144 28.21 0.41 -14.03
#